data_e2cfd5cfcd1f6f030925251a73003b40
#
_entry.id   e2cfd5cfcd1f6f030925251a73003b40
#
_cell.length_a   1.000
_cell.length_b   1.000
_cell.length_c   1.000
_cell.angle_alpha   90.00
_cell.angle_beta   90.00
_cell.angle_gamma   90.00
#
_symmetry.space_group_name_H-M   'P 1'
#
loop_
_entity.id
_entity.type
_entity.pdbx_description
1 polymer ?
#
loop_
_entity_poly.entity_id
_entity_poly.type
_entity_poly.pdbx_seq_one_letter_code
_entity_poly.pdbx_strand_id
1 'polypeptide(L)'
;MTGEAELTTRVAAGDRRALARLITWIEDDDPRANAALAALYPRTGRAHIVGVTGAPGTGKSTLVSALAAEERKRGRTVGIISIDPTSPFTGGALLGDRIRMMDHIADRGVFMRSMASRGSVGGLSVATSDAVRALDAYGSDVVFVETVGAGQAEIDIVRTAHSVIVIEAPGLGDEIQAFKAGILEIADVFVVNKADREGADKTANALKVMLDVGNTMKQRHGPGPARIAAPSAAELGHHGAGAASLPAKAYAPSGEWRPPILKTVAAERRGVLEVVDALDAHWRHLRESGTITRRERERVEDEVRQLLGRTLVKRCVEANGANHYAALIDAVTARTLNPRGAVEALIDACVGVSRGAQHEVAG
;
A
#
# COMPACT_ATOMS: atom_id res chain seq x y z
N MET A 1 28.16 12.25 -16.11
CA MET A 1 27.15 11.79 -15.13
C MET A 1 26.36 10.68 -15.79
N THR A 2 26.17 9.55 -15.12
CA THR A 2 25.31 8.46 -15.63
C THR A 2 23.87 9.00 -15.75
N GLY A 3 23.08 8.48 -16.70
CA GLY A 3 21.70 8.94 -16.93
C GLY A 3 20.80 8.84 -15.69
N GLU A 4 21.17 8.00 -14.73
CA GLU A 4 20.50 7.82 -13.43
C GLU A 4 20.73 9.00 -12.48
N ALA A 5 22.00 9.46 -12.35
CA ALA A 5 22.35 10.57 -11.47
C ALA A 5 21.71 11.89 -11.97
N GLU A 6 21.63 12.07 -13.29
CA GLU A 6 20.92 13.21 -13.89
C GLU A 6 19.41 13.13 -13.61
N LEU A 7 18.79 11.94 -13.79
CA LEU A 7 17.37 11.74 -13.51
C LEU A 7 17.06 12.05 -12.04
N THR A 8 17.86 11.51 -11.11
CA THR A 8 17.71 11.73 -9.66
C THR A 8 17.76 13.22 -9.30
N THR A 9 18.73 13.96 -9.84
CA THR A 9 18.85 15.40 -9.63
C THR A 9 17.63 16.15 -10.14
N ARG A 10 17.12 15.79 -11.31
CA ARG A 10 15.92 16.41 -11.90
C ARG A 10 14.66 16.09 -11.12
N VAL A 11 14.47 14.85 -10.62
CA VAL A 11 13.36 14.51 -9.73
C VAL A 11 13.41 15.35 -8.46
N ALA A 12 14.60 15.44 -7.84
CA ALA A 12 14.81 16.23 -6.64
C ALA A 12 14.60 17.75 -6.84
N ALA A 13 14.72 18.23 -8.08
CA ALA A 13 14.45 19.60 -8.48
C ALA A 13 12.99 19.86 -8.92
N GLY A 14 12.09 18.87 -8.79
CA GLY A 14 10.68 19.03 -9.14
C GLY A 14 10.36 18.87 -10.64
N ASP A 15 11.22 18.17 -11.41
CA ASP A 15 10.94 17.91 -12.82
C ASP A 15 9.91 16.78 -12.97
N ARG A 16 8.70 17.14 -13.38
CA ARG A 16 7.56 16.22 -13.58
C ARG A 16 7.85 15.11 -14.62
N ARG A 17 8.63 15.41 -15.66
CA ARG A 17 8.98 14.43 -16.69
C ARG A 17 9.98 13.41 -16.16
N ALA A 18 10.93 13.86 -15.36
CA ALA A 18 11.88 13.00 -14.70
C ALA A 18 11.18 12.05 -13.72
N LEU A 19 10.22 12.56 -12.93
CA LEU A 19 9.39 11.74 -12.03
C LEU A 19 8.59 10.69 -12.81
N ALA A 20 7.90 11.09 -13.88
CA ALA A 20 7.13 10.16 -14.72
C ALA A 20 8.01 9.03 -15.29
N ARG A 21 9.24 9.36 -15.72
CA ARG A 21 10.21 8.38 -16.21
C ARG A 21 10.70 7.44 -15.12
N LEU A 22 10.98 7.97 -13.92
CA LEU A 22 11.36 7.15 -12.77
C LEU A 22 10.27 6.15 -12.41
N ILE A 23 9.00 6.58 -12.35
CA ILE A 23 7.87 5.69 -12.08
C ILE A 23 7.73 4.62 -13.17
N THR A 24 7.99 4.96 -14.44
CA THR A 24 8.02 3.94 -15.51
C THR A 24 9.13 2.91 -15.29
N TRP A 25 10.32 3.30 -14.89
CA TRP A 25 11.39 2.36 -14.54
C TRP A 25 11.02 1.46 -13.36
N ILE A 26 10.31 2.02 -12.35
CA ILE A 26 9.78 1.26 -11.21
C ILE A 26 8.77 0.21 -11.67
N GLU A 27 7.83 0.59 -12.54
CA GLU A 27 6.83 -0.33 -13.09
C GLU A 27 7.43 -1.45 -13.94
N ASP A 28 8.52 -1.17 -14.65
CA ASP A 28 9.21 -2.11 -15.54
C ASP A 28 10.25 -2.99 -14.82
N ASP A 29 10.40 -2.86 -13.48
CA ASP A 29 11.45 -3.52 -12.67
C ASP A 29 12.87 -3.26 -13.23
N ASP A 30 13.08 -2.05 -13.78
CA ASP A 30 14.36 -1.65 -14.36
C ASP A 30 15.40 -1.45 -13.25
N PRO A 31 16.57 -2.11 -13.30
CA PRO A 31 17.62 -1.98 -12.27
C PRO A 31 18.05 -0.54 -11.98
N ARG A 32 17.91 0.36 -12.96
CA ARG A 32 18.20 1.80 -12.80
C ARG A 32 17.30 2.48 -11.78
N ALA A 33 16.05 1.98 -11.60
CA ALA A 33 15.14 2.49 -10.60
C ALA A 33 15.69 2.34 -9.19
N ASN A 34 16.32 1.20 -8.88
CA ASN A 34 16.87 0.93 -7.55
C ASN A 34 17.97 1.93 -7.16
N ALA A 35 18.89 2.24 -8.10
CA ALA A 35 19.96 3.21 -7.87
C ALA A 35 19.39 4.63 -7.66
N ALA A 36 18.39 5.03 -8.47
CA ALA A 36 17.74 6.31 -8.34
C ALA A 36 16.96 6.45 -7.02
N LEU A 37 16.21 5.41 -6.63
CA LEU A 37 15.47 5.37 -5.36
C LEU A 37 16.40 5.41 -4.15
N ALA A 38 17.52 4.67 -4.18
CA ALA A 38 18.50 4.71 -3.11
C ALA A 38 19.07 6.13 -2.90
N ALA A 39 19.37 6.83 -3.99
CA ALA A 39 19.86 8.21 -3.93
C ALA A 39 18.79 9.23 -3.47
N LEU A 40 17.51 8.96 -3.76
CA LEU A 40 16.38 9.80 -3.34
C LEU A 40 15.90 9.49 -1.92
N TYR A 41 16.20 8.31 -1.38
CA TYR A 41 15.70 7.85 -0.09
C TYR A 41 15.87 8.84 1.08
N PRO A 42 17.01 9.55 1.23
CA PRO A 42 17.18 10.54 2.31
C PRO A 42 16.24 11.75 2.22
N ARG A 43 15.53 11.92 1.11
CA ARG A 43 14.56 13.01 0.88
C ARG A 43 13.13 12.60 1.19
N THR A 44 12.88 11.34 1.52
CA THR A 44 11.55 10.80 1.85
C THR A 44 11.18 11.02 3.31
N GLY A 45 9.95 10.65 3.70
CA GLY A 45 9.46 10.74 5.10
C GLY A 45 8.80 12.09 5.41
N ARG A 46 8.40 12.89 4.41
CA ARG A 46 7.77 14.20 4.59
C ARG A 46 6.29 14.19 4.22
N ALA A 47 5.93 13.47 3.16
CA ALA A 47 4.58 13.42 2.65
C ALA A 47 3.62 12.74 3.63
N HIS A 48 2.40 13.29 3.77
CA HIS A 48 1.30 12.57 4.38
C HIS A 48 0.74 11.56 3.37
N ILE A 49 0.96 10.27 3.59
CA ILE A 49 0.47 9.20 2.72
C ILE A 49 -0.92 8.80 3.17
N VAL A 50 -1.92 8.96 2.31
CA VAL A 50 -3.33 8.70 2.58
C VAL A 50 -3.82 7.57 1.69
N GLY A 51 -4.20 6.45 2.30
CA GLY A 51 -4.84 5.34 1.62
C GLY A 51 -6.34 5.56 1.47
N VAL A 52 -6.89 5.27 0.30
CA VAL A 52 -8.31 5.40 0.00
C VAL A 52 -8.85 4.08 -0.50
N THR A 53 -9.76 3.48 0.26
CA THR A 53 -10.37 2.18 -0.05
C THR A 53 -11.89 2.20 0.17
N GLY A 54 -12.56 1.15 -0.26
CA GLY A 54 -14.02 1.00 -0.17
C GLY A 54 -14.59 0.25 -1.36
N ALA A 55 -15.84 -0.18 -1.29
CA ALA A 55 -16.49 -0.96 -2.33
C ALA A 55 -16.46 -0.28 -3.72
N PRO A 56 -16.50 -1.06 -4.82
CA PRO A 56 -16.66 -0.51 -6.16
C PRO A 56 -17.91 0.37 -6.25
N GLY A 57 -17.80 1.49 -6.97
CA GLY A 57 -18.96 2.38 -7.15
C GLY A 57 -19.26 3.35 -5.98
N THR A 58 -18.54 3.32 -4.86
CA THR A 58 -18.69 4.28 -3.75
C THR A 58 -18.26 5.70 -4.10
N GLY A 59 -17.49 5.87 -5.19
CA GLY A 59 -17.01 7.17 -5.65
C GLY A 59 -15.64 7.56 -5.13
N LYS A 60 -14.75 6.57 -4.90
CA LYS A 60 -13.35 6.77 -4.46
C LYS A 60 -12.61 7.79 -5.30
N SER A 61 -12.51 7.57 -6.61
CA SER A 61 -11.77 8.46 -7.53
C SER A 61 -12.35 9.89 -7.55
N THR A 62 -13.68 10.02 -7.44
CA THR A 62 -14.33 11.33 -7.35
C THR A 62 -13.96 12.03 -6.05
N LEU A 63 -13.94 11.29 -4.93
CA LEU A 63 -13.54 11.85 -3.64
C LEU A 63 -12.05 12.21 -3.64
N VAL A 64 -11.17 11.37 -4.16
CA VAL A 64 -9.73 11.67 -4.27
C VAL A 64 -9.49 12.92 -5.10
N SER A 65 -10.20 13.08 -6.23
CA SER A 65 -10.15 14.31 -7.04
C SER A 65 -10.59 15.53 -6.25
N ALA A 66 -11.69 15.43 -5.50
CA ALA A 66 -12.19 16.52 -4.68
C ALA A 66 -11.25 16.87 -3.51
N LEU A 67 -10.67 15.87 -2.84
CA LEU A 67 -9.66 16.06 -1.79
C LEU A 67 -8.40 16.73 -2.36
N ALA A 68 -7.90 16.28 -3.51
CA ALA A 68 -6.76 16.88 -4.16
C ALA A 68 -7.01 18.37 -4.48
N ALA A 69 -8.18 18.71 -4.99
CA ALA A 69 -8.56 20.11 -5.24
C ALA A 69 -8.58 20.95 -3.95
N GLU A 70 -9.02 20.37 -2.83
CA GLU A 70 -9.06 21.08 -1.55
C GLU A 70 -7.66 21.25 -0.96
N GLU A 71 -6.79 20.23 -1.06
CA GLU A 71 -5.38 20.33 -0.68
C GLU A 71 -4.65 21.39 -1.51
N ARG A 72 -4.95 21.48 -2.81
CA ARG A 72 -4.39 22.53 -3.69
C ARG A 72 -4.81 23.94 -3.28
N LYS A 73 -6.04 24.14 -2.82
CA LYS A 73 -6.48 25.44 -2.27
C LYS A 73 -5.68 25.83 -1.02
N ARG A 74 -5.22 24.85 -0.24
CA ARG A 74 -4.31 25.05 0.91
C ARG A 74 -2.85 25.26 0.51
N GLY A 75 -2.55 25.32 -0.79
CA GLY A 75 -1.19 25.50 -1.32
C GLY A 75 -0.33 24.24 -1.30
N ARG A 76 -0.87 23.09 -0.93
CA ARG A 76 -0.13 21.81 -0.85
C ARG A 76 0.02 21.17 -2.22
N THR A 77 1.16 20.53 -2.46
CA THR A 77 1.42 19.69 -3.64
C THR A 77 0.89 18.27 -3.40
N VAL A 78 0.27 17.68 -4.43
CA VAL A 78 -0.45 16.41 -4.30
C VAL A 78 0.07 15.38 -5.30
N GLY A 79 0.43 14.20 -4.79
CA GLY A 79 0.62 12.99 -5.58
C GLY A 79 -0.62 12.10 -5.55
N ILE A 80 -1.00 11.47 -6.66
CA ILE A 80 -2.10 10.49 -6.71
C ILE A 80 -1.59 9.24 -7.42
N ILE A 81 -1.71 8.11 -6.77
CA ILE A 81 -1.48 6.78 -7.35
C ILE A 81 -2.80 6.03 -7.32
N SER A 82 -3.33 5.70 -8.50
CA SER A 82 -4.50 4.83 -8.65
C SER A 82 -4.03 3.43 -9.03
N ILE A 83 -4.42 2.43 -8.24
CA ILE A 83 -4.03 1.04 -8.46
C ILE A 83 -5.19 0.34 -9.14
N ASP A 84 -5.04 0.09 -10.44
CA ASP A 84 -6.03 -0.59 -11.25
C ASP A 84 -5.78 -2.11 -11.30
N PRO A 85 -6.85 -2.93 -11.38
CA PRO A 85 -6.67 -4.34 -11.72
C PRO A 85 -5.97 -4.44 -13.07
N THR A 86 -5.03 -5.37 -13.16
CA THR A 86 -4.33 -5.63 -14.41
C THR A 86 -5.32 -6.08 -15.46
N SER A 87 -5.35 -5.41 -16.62
CA SER A 87 -6.14 -5.88 -17.76
C SER A 87 -5.61 -7.26 -18.21
N PRO A 88 -6.46 -8.29 -18.27
CA PRO A 88 -6.03 -9.61 -18.72
C PRO A 88 -5.59 -9.64 -20.21
N PHE A 89 -5.94 -8.59 -20.98
CA PHE A 89 -5.62 -8.50 -22.40
C PHE A 89 -4.40 -7.66 -22.71
N THR A 90 -4.16 -6.58 -21.96
CA THR A 90 -3.08 -5.63 -22.28
C THR A 90 -1.96 -5.61 -21.25
N GLY A 91 -2.16 -6.24 -20.08
CA GLY A 91 -1.21 -6.20 -18.96
C GLY A 91 -1.02 -4.80 -18.34
N GLY A 92 -1.75 -3.78 -18.82
CA GLY A 92 -1.67 -2.40 -18.36
C GLY A 92 -2.89 -1.97 -17.54
N ALA A 93 -2.82 -0.79 -16.91
CA ALA A 93 -3.94 -0.18 -16.18
C ALA A 93 -5.08 0.20 -17.15
N LEU A 94 -6.33 0.00 -16.71
CA LEU A 94 -7.51 0.37 -17.48
C LEU A 94 -7.61 1.91 -17.58
N LEU A 95 -7.81 2.41 -18.82
CA LEU A 95 -7.82 3.86 -19.13
C LEU A 95 -8.96 4.67 -18.48
N GLY A 96 -9.93 4.01 -17.84
CA GLY A 96 -11.16 4.65 -17.36
C GLY A 96 -10.99 5.73 -16.29
N ASP A 97 -9.95 5.64 -15.45
CA ASP A 97 -9.75 6.58 -14.34
C ASP A 97 -9.10 7.90 -14.76
N ARG A 98 -8.35 7.92 -15.86
CA ARG A 98 -7.77 9.17 -16.38
C ARG A 98 -8.83 10.20 -16.79
N ILE A 99 -9.97 9.74 -17.27
CA ILE A 99 -11.07 10.63 -17.71
C ILE A 99 -11.73 11.32 -16.52
N ARG A 100 -11.80 10.66 -15.35
CA ARG A 100 -12.47 11.20 -14.15
C ARG A 100 -11.65 12.26 -13.43
N MET A 101 -10.34 12.34 -13.68
CA MET A 101 -9.42 13.28 -13.04
C MET A 101 -8.86 14.33 -14.02
N MET A 102 -9.55 14.55 -15.12
CA MET A 102 -9.17 15.54 -16.16
C MET A 102 -9.00 16.96 -15.59
N ASP A 103 -9.74 17.30 -14.53
CA ASP A 103 -9.70 18.62 -13.88
C ASP A 103 -8.30 18.98 -13.31
N HIS A 104 -7.44 17.99 -13.03
CA HIS A 104 -6.12 18.21 -12.45
C HIS A 104 -4.95 18.16 -13.45
N ILE A 105 -5.21 17.85 -14.73
CA ILE A 105 -4.15 17.69 -15.74
C ILE A 105 -3.37 18.99 -15.94
N ALA A 106 -4.03 20.14 -15.84
CA ALA A 106 -3.42 21.47 -16.01
C ALA A 106 -2.73 21.98 -14.72
N ASP A 107 -3.03 21.41 -13.55
CA ASP A 107 -2.44 21.85 -12.29
C ASP A 107 -1.05 21.24 -12.11
N ARG A 108 -0.02 22.12 -12.13
CA ARG A 108 1.37 21.69 -11.92
C ARG A 108 1.65 21.16 -10.52
N GLY A 109 0.82 21.49 -9.54
CA GLY A 109 0.92 21.02 -8.17
C GLY A 109 0.27 19.65 -7.93
N VAL A 110 -0.32 19.04 -8.97
CA VAL A 110 -0.87 17.67 -8.89
C VAL A 110 -0.11 16.76 -9.84
N PHE A 111 0.43 15.68 -9.33
CA PHE A 111 0.99 14.59 -10.13
C PHE A 111 0.11 13.35 -9.98
N MET A 112 -0.25 12.71 -11.09
CA MET A 112 -1.10 11.51 -11.07
C MET A 112 -0.50 10.40 -11.93
N ARG A 113 -0.61 9.15 -11.44
CA ARG A 113 -0.23 7.94 -12.14
C ARG A 113 -1.18 6.79 -11.82
N SER A 114 -1.70 6.13 -12.86
CA SER A 114 -2.36 4.83 -12.72
C SER A 114 -1.32 3.73 -12.87
N MET A 115 -1.31 2.79 -11.93
CA MET A 115 -0.41 1.63 -11.91
C MET A 115 -1.22 0.34 -11.94
N ALA A 116 -0.73 -0.67 -12.64
CA ALA A 116 -1.37 -1.97 -12.67
C ALA A 116 -1.01 -2.79 -11.43
N SER A 117 -2.01 -3.40 -10.79
CA SER A 117 -1.78 -4.42 -9.77
C SER A 117 -1.26 -5.69 -10.45
N ARG A 118 0.04 -5.76 -10.74
CA ARG A 118 0.65 -6.95 -11.34
C ARG A 118 0.60 -8.08 -10.33
N GLY A 119 -0.49 -8.85 -10.29
CA GLY A 119 -0.71 -10.17 -9.66
C GLY A 119 0.32 -10.76 -8.69
N SER A 120 1.06 -9.95 -7.98
CA SER A 120 2.03 -10.44 -7.02
C SER A 120 1.32 -10.95 -5.78
N VAL A 121 1.47 -12.22 -5.53
CA VAL A 121 1.18 -12.86 -4.25
C VAL A 121 1.95 -12.06 -3.18
N GLY A 122 1.26 -11.19 -2.46
CA GLY A 122 1.86 -10.46 -1.35
C GLY A 122 1.80 -8.92 -1.42
N GLY A 123 0.68 -8.36 -1.86
CA GLY A 123 0.38 -6.99 -1.51
C GLY A 123 0.54 -5.94 -2.61
N LEU A 124 0.17 -4.72 -2.28
CA LEU A 124 0.52 -3.51 -3.03
C LEU A 124 1.94 -3.68 -3.50
N SER A 125 2.12 -3.78 -4.81
CA SER A 125 3.41 -4.18 -5.36
C SER A 125 4.51 -3.31 -4.77
N VAL A 126 5.69 -3.85 -4.59
CA VAL A 126 6.90 -3.06 -4.25
C VAL A 126 6.97 -1.82 -5.13
N ALA A 127 6.56 -1.94 -6.39
CA ALA A 127 6.47 -0.81 -7.32
C ALA A 127 5.55 0.32 -6.82
N THR A 128 4.43 0.02 -6.13
CA THR A 128 3.58 1.07 -5.57
C THR A 128 4.26 1.78 -4.41
N SER A 129 4.89 1.04 -3.50
CA SER A 129 5.65 1.65 -2.39
C SER A 129 6.80 2.50 -2.91
N ASP A 130 7.50 2.06 -3.95
CA ASP A 130 8.59 2.79 -4.59
C ASP A 130 8.08 4.04 -5.32
N ALA A 131 6.92 3.97 -5.97
CA ALA A 131 6.29 5.13 -6.61
C ALA A 131 5.83 6.18 -5.57
N VAL A 132 5.30 5.74 -4.41
CA VAL A 132 4.98 6.63 -3.27
C VAL A 132 6.25 7.33 -2.77
N ARG A 133 7.37 6.62 -2.62
CA ARG A 133 8.65 7.20 -2.24
C ARG A 133 9.18 8.19 -3.27
N ALA A 134 9.03 7.88 -4.56
CA ALA A 134 9.43 8.79 -5.62
C ALA A 134 8.62 10.10 -5.57
N LEU A 135 7.31 10.03 -5.28
CA LEU A 135 6.45 11.21 -5.08
C LEU A 135 6.84 12.02 -3.84
N ASP A 136 7.13 11.35 -2.72
CA ASP A 136 7.57 11.99 -1.49
C ASP A 136 8.92 12.72 -1.71
N ALA A 137 9.91 12.03 -2.30
CA ALA A 137 11.21 12.62 -2.63
C ALA A 137 11.13 13.75 -3.67
N TYR A 138 10.14 13.70 -4.57
CA TYR A 138 9.84 14.77 -5.53
C TYR A 138 9.34 16.05 -4.84
N GLY A 139 8.72 15.91 -3.64
CA GLY A 139 8.25 17.04 -2.83
C GLY A 139 6.74 17.17 -2.81
N SER A 140 6.00 16.06 -2.94
CA SER A 140 4.57 16.05 -2.66
C SER A 140 4.32 16.19 -1.16
N ASP A 141 3.43 17.11 -0.76
CA ASP A 141 3.02 17.28 0.64
C ASP A 141 2.05 16.19 1.07
N VAL A 142 1.16 15.76 0.15
CA VAL A 142 0.19 14.69 0.36
C VAL A 142 0.24 13.72 -0.80
N VAL A 143 0.22 12.41 -0.50
CA VAL A 143 0.13 11.36 -1.51
C VAL A 143 -1.10 10.50 -1.25
N PHE A 144 -2.08 10.58 -2.15
CA PHE A 144 -3.24 9.69 -2.15
C PHE A 144 -2.91 8.40 -2.90
N VAL A 145 -3.20 7.26 -2.27
CA VAL A 145 -3.10 5.94 -2.88
C VAL A 145 -4.50 5.34 -2.91
N GLU A 146 -5.07 5.22 -4.10
CA GLU A 146 -6.43 4.73 -4.31
C GLU A 146 -6.41 3.29 -4.82
N THR A 147 -7.24 2.42 -4.25
CA THR A 147 -7.47 1.05 -4.74
C THR A 147 -8.80 0.96 -5.50
N VAL A 148 -8.88 0.09 -6.50
CA VAL A 148 -10.11 -0.07 -7.31
C VAL A 148 -11.19 -0.92 -6.63
N GLY A 149 -10.98 -1.32 -5.36
CA GLY A 149 -12.03 -1.95 -4.57
C GLY A 149 -12.26 -3.43 -4.87
N ALA A 150 -11.17 -4.20 -5.05
CA ALA A 150 -11.29 -5.65 -5.21
C ALA A 150 -10.16 -6.38 -4.44
N GLY A 151 -10.46 -6.86 -3.25
CA GLY A 151 -9.72 -7.92 -2.58
C GLY A 151 -8.47 -7.48 -1.82
N GLN A 152 -7.36 -8.19 -2.01
CA GLN A 152 -6.14 -8.11 -1.21
C GLN A 152 -5.47 -6.71 -1.20
N ALA A 153 -5.63 -5.93 -2.27
CA ALA A 153 -5.09 -4.57 -2.38
C ALA A 153 -5.63 -3.60 -1.30
N GLU A 154 -6.82 -3.88 -0.76
CA GLU A 154 -7.42 -3.07 0.32
C GLU A 154 -6.64 -3.22 1.64
N ILE A 155 -6.09 -4.40 1.90
CA ILE A 155 -5.29 -4.69 3.10
C ILE A 155 -3.91 -4.05 2.99
N ASP A 156 -3.35 -4.08 1.80
CA ASP A 156 -1.98 -3.63 1.56
C ASP A 156 -1.82 -2.10 1.60
N ILE A 157 -2.90 -1.37 1.31
CA ILE A 157 -2.95 0.09 1.45
C ILE A 157 -2.69 0.52 2.90
N VAL A 158 -3.15 -0.28 3.88
CA VAL A 158 -2.95 -0.03 5.31
C VAL A 158 -1.48 -0.05 5.71
N ARG A 159 -0.72 -0.93 5.05
CA ARG A 159 0.72 -1.08 5.31
C ARG A 159 1.54 0.09 4.78
N THR A 160 1.03 0.73 3.73
CA THR A 160 1.74 1.83 3.05
C THR A 160 1.32 3.20 3.59
N ALA A 161 0.06 3.36 3.99
CA ALA A 161 -0.52 4.65 4.35
C ALA A 161 -0.31 5.03 5.82
N HIS A 162 -0.17 6.33 6.07
CA HIS A 162 -0.21 6.93 7.40
C HIS A 162 -1.65 7.06 7.91
N SER A 163 -2.58 7.43 7.03
CA SER A 163 -4.02 7.54 7.30
C SER A 163 -4.80 6.75 6.25
N VAL A 164 -5.87 6.09 6.65
CA VAL A 164 -6.73 5.30 5.76
C VAL A 164 -8.14 5.86 5.80
N ILE A 165 -8.65 6.23 4.63
CA ILE A 165 -10.05 6.56 4.40
C ILE A 165 -10.77 5.30 3.91
N VAL A 166 -11.84 4.93 4.58
CA VAL A 166 -12.78 3.91 4.10
C VAL A 166 -14.05 4.59 3.64
N ILE A 167 -14.40 4.38 2.36
CA ILE A 167 -15.53 5.03 1.72
C ILE A 167 -16.68 4.05 1.56
N GLU A 168 -17.87 4.49 2.02
CA GLU A 168 -19.14 3.83 1.85
C GLU A 168 -20.10 4.69 1.05
N ALA A 169 -21.17 4.09 0.53
CA ALA A 169 -22.26 4.81 -0.12
C ALA A 169 -23.62 4.16 0.20
N PRO A 170 -24.71 4.96 0.28
CA PRO A 170 -26.05 4.43 0.49
C PRO A 170 -26.46 3.47 -0.64
N GLY A 171 -27.22 2.43 -0.30
CA GLY A 171 -27.76 1.46 -1.28
C GLY A 171 -26.85 0.29 -1.65
N LEU A 172 -25.64 0.22 -1.09
CA LEU A 172 -24.75 -0.94 -1.21
C LEU A 172 -24.88 -1.87 0.02
N GLY A 173 -26.05 -1.92 0.64
CA GLY A 173 -26.31 -2.44 1.97
C GLY A 173 -26.10 -3.93 2.21
N ASP A 174 -26.17 -4.80 1.20
CA ASP A 174 -25.87 -6.21 1.36
C ASP A 174 -24.36 -6.46 1.49
N GLU A 175 -23.53 -5.52 1.05
CA GLU A 175 -22.08 -5.57 1.16
C GLU A 175 -21.58 -5.08 2.52
N ILE A 176 -22.40 -4.35 3.33
CA ILE A 176 -22.01 -3.98 4.71
C ILE A 176 -21.81 -5.25 5.57
N GLN A 177 -22.52 -6.33 5.30
CA GLN A 177 -22.28 -7.62 5.92
C GLN A 177 -21.02 -8.34 5.38
N ALA A 178 -20.62 -8.02 4.13
CA ALA A 178 -19.39 -8.48 3.51
C ALA A 178 -18.17 -7.65 3.90
N PHE A 179 -18.34 -6.49 4.54
CA PHE A 179 -17.23 -5.77 5.17
C PHE A 179 -16.67 -6.64 6.28
N LYS A 180 -15.75 -7.49 5.88
CA LYS A 180 -14.97 -8.33 6.79
C LYS A 180 -14.51 -7.43 7.94
N ALA A 181 -14.71 -7.88 9.18
CA ALA A 181 -14.37 -7.15 10.42
C ALA A 181 -13.02 -6.40 10.36
N GLY A 182 -12.09 -6.86 9.51
CA GLY A 182 -10.80 -6.26 9.29
C GLY A 182 -10.79 -4.86 8.64
N ILE A 183 -11.73 -4.50 7.77
CA ILE A 183 -11.72 -3.15 7.15
C ILE A 183 -12.11 -2.06 8.15
N LEU A 184 -13.00 -2.39 9.11
CA LEU A 184 -13.36 -1.48 10.19
C LEU A 184 -12.18 -1.18 11.13
N GLU A 185 -11.25 -2.14 11.26
CA GLU A 185 -10.07 -2.00 12.12
C GLU A 185 -8.96 -1.14 11.49
N ILE A 186 -8.98 -0.99 10.17
CA ILE A 186 -7.93 -0.26 9.45
C ILE A 186 -8.25 1.21 9.21
N ALA A 187 -9.52 1.61 9.26
CA ALA A 187 -9.95 2.96 8.97
C ALA A 187 -9.48 3.96 10.03
N ASP A 188 -8.97 5.08 9.58
CA ASP A 188 -8.71 6.25 10.41
C ASP A 188 -9.77 7.33 10.19
N VAL A 189 -10.45 7.32 9.03
CA VAL A 189 -11.59 8.18 8.71
C VAL A 189 -12.60 7.36 7.91
N PHE A 190 -13.87 7.40 8.30
CA PHE A 190 -14.97 6.86 7.49
C PHE A 190 -15.66 7.97 6.73
N VAL A 191 -15.95 7.70 5.46
CA VAL A 191 -16.68 8.63 4.60
C VAL A 191 -17.91 7.94 4.02
N VAL A 192 -19.09 8.45 4.31
CA VAL A 192 -20.34 8.09 3.62
C VAL A 192 -20.52 9.06 2.46
N ASN A 193 -20.06 8.65 1.29
CA ASN A 193 -20.18 9.44 0.07
C ASN A 193 -21.57 9.27 -0.56
N LYS A 194 -21.91 10.14 -1.52
CA LYS A 194 -23.27 10.21 -2.12
C LYS A 194 -24.35 10.43 -1.05
N ALA A 195 -24.07 11.29 -0.09
CA ALA A 195 -24.94 11.55 1.05
C ALA A 195 -26.22 12.35 0.67
N ASP A 196 -26.35 12.73 -0.58
CA ASP A 196 -27.55 13.24 -1.23
C ASP A 196 -28.60 12.13 -1.46
N ARG A 197 -28.20 10.86 -1.43
CA ARG A 197 -29.09 9.72 -1.64
C ARG A 197 -29.78 9.30 -0.35
N GLU A 198 -30.97 8.74 -0.50
CA GLU A 198 -31.71 8.12 0.61
C GLU A 198 -30.88 7.00 1.25
N GLY A 199 -30.94 6.91 2.58
CA GLY A 199 -30.20 5.89 3.33
C GLY A 199 -28.81 6.31 3.85
N ALA A 200 -28.33 7.52 3.54
CA ALA A 200 -27.02 7.99 4.01
C ALA A 200 -26.92 8.01 5.55
N ASP A 201 -27.98 8.44 6.23
CA ASP A 201 -28.04 8.44 7.69
C ASP A 201 -28.04 7.03 8.27
N LYS A 202 -28.74 6.09 7.62
CA LYS A 202 -28.78 4.68 8.01
C LYS A 202 -27.39 4.06 7.90
N THR A 203 -26.67 4.32 6.81
CA THR A 203 -25.29 3.85 6.60
C THR A 203 -24.35 4.42 7.66
N ALA A 204 -24.40 5.74 7.93
CA ALA A 204 -23.57 6.37 8.94
C ALA A 204 -23.85 5.82 10.35
N ASN A 205 -25.12 5.60 10.70
CA ASN A 205 -25.50 5.01 11.98
C ASN A 205 -25.05 3.55 12.11
N ALA A 206 -25.13 2.76 11.04
CA ALA A 206 -24.65 1.38 11.05
C ALA A 206 -23.13 1.33 11.30
N LEU A 207 -22.33 2.19 10.65
CA LEU A 207 -20.90 2.32 10.91
C LEU A 207 -20.60 2.70 12.36
N LYS A 208 -21.38 3.65 12.92
CA LYS A 208 -21.23 4.08 14.32
C LYS A 208 -21.48 2.93 15.29
N VAL A 209 -22.55 2.19 15.10
CA VAL A 209 -22.87 1.02 15.95
C VAL A 209 -21.74 -0.03 15.87
N MET A 210 -21.24 -0.33 14.67
CA MET A 210 -20.15 -1.29 14.50
C MET A 210 -18.86 -0.84 15.20
N LEU A 211 -18.50 0.44 15.13
CA LEU A 211 -17.36 1.00 15.84
C LEU A 211 -17.53 0.91 17.37
N ASP A 212 -18.71 1.22 17.88
CA ASP A 212 -19.01 1.15 19.32
C ASP A 212 -18.95 -0.29 19.84
N VAL A 213 -19.46 -1.26 19.08
CA VAL A 213 -19.36 -2.70 19.41
C VAL A 213 -17.90 -3.17 19.38
N GLY A 214 -17.14 -2.80 18.34
CA GLY A 214 -15.71 -3.15 18.22
C GLY A 214 -14.88 -2.62 19.41
N ASN A 215 -15.13 -1.37 19.83
CA ASN A 215 -14.46 -0.77 20.98
C ASN A 215 -14.83 -1.47 22.31
N THR A 216 -16.09 -1.86 22.47
CA THR A 216 -16.55 -2.57 23.67
C THR A 216 -15.92 -3.97 23.79
N MET A 217 -15.74 -4.67 22.67
CA MET A 217 -15.07 -5.98 22.63
C MET A 217 -13.58 -5.87 22.96
N LYS A 218 -12.89 -4.84 22.44
CA LYS A 218 -11.47 -4.57 22.75
C LYS A 218 -11.25 -4.27 24.22
N GLN A 219 -12.15 -3.49 24.85
CA GLN A 219 -12.08 -3.20 26.29
C GLN A 219 -12.29 -4.43 27.18
N ARG A 220 -13.12 -5.39 26.75
CA ARG A 220 -13.41 -6.61 27.52
C ARG A 220 -12.30 -7.67 27.42
N HIS A 221 -11.56 -7.74 26.34
CA HIS A 221 -10.56 -8.79 26.09
C HIS A 221 -9.11 -8.30 26.23
N GLY A 222 -8.89 -7.01 26.52
CA GLY A 222 -7.57 -6.41 26.52
C GLY A 222 -6.93 -6.36 25.12
N PRO A 223 -5.83 -5.66 24.94
CA PRO A 223 -5.03 -5.79 23.73
C PRO A 223 -4.56 -7.24 23.66
N GLY A 224 -4.98 -7.99 22.64
CA GLY A 224 -4.40 -9.29 22.35
C GLY A 224 -2.87 -9.15 22.34
N PRO A 225 -2.10 -10.18 22.72
CA PRO A 225 -0.67 -10.08 22.85
C PRO A 225 -0.08 -9.50 21.58
N ALA A 226 0.53 -8.33 21.69
CA ALA A 226 1.34 -7.76 20.64
C ALA A 226 2.54 -8.71 20.42
N ARG A 227 2.33 -9.71 19.58
CA ARG A 227 3.40 -10.61 19.14
C ARG A 227 4.20 -9.92 18.06
N ILE A 228 5.07 -9.02 18.46
CA ILE A 228 6.25 -8.66 17.72
C ILE A 228 7.43 -9.29 18.46
N ALA A 229 7.47 -10.63 18.46
CA ALA A 229 8.72 -11.33 18.58
C ALA A 229 9.23 -11.57 17.16
N ALA A 230 10.52 -11.38 16.94
CA ALA A 230 11.15 -11.87 15.70
C ALA A 230 10.69 -13.33 15.50
N PRO A 231 10.17 -13.73 14.33
CA PRO A 231 9.66 -15.06 14.14
C PRO A 231 10.76 -16.05 14.46
N SER A 232 10.49 -16.98 15.36
CA SER A 232 11.37 -18.13 15.57
C SER A 232 11.45 -18.92 14.26
N ALA A 233 12.53 -19.63 14.03
CA ALA A 233 12.69 -20.49 12.84
C ALA A 233 11.49 -21.44 12.62
N ALA A 234 10.70 -21.74 13.67
CA ALA A 234 9.48 -22.52 13.60
C ALA A 234 8.28 -21.77 12.99
N GLU A 235 8.23 -20.42 13.09
CA GLU A 235 7.12 -19.61 12.57
C GLU A 235 7.28 -19.28 11.07
N LEU A 236 8.47 -19.36 10.53
CA LEU A 236 8.75 -19.22 9.09
C LEU A 236 8.18 -20.40 8.26
N GLY A 237 7.83 -21.53 8.90
CA GLY A 237 7.36 -22.76 8.24
C GLY A 237 5.84 -22.91 8.06
N HIS A 238 4.99 -22.02 8.59
CA HIS A 238 3.55 -22.22 8.65
C HIS A 238 2.70 -21.21 7.87
N HIS A 239 3.12 -20.79 6.70
CA HIS A 239 2.25 -20.05 5.78
C HIS A 239 1.71 -20.96 4.67
N GLY A 240 0.89 -21.96 5.08
CA GLY A 240 -0.16 -22.48 4.22
C GLY A 240 -1.23 -21.40 4.03
N ALA A 241 -1.85 -21.33 2.85
CA ALA A 241 -2.86 -20.37 2.43
C ALA A 241 -4.05 -20.28 3.42
N GLY A 242 -3.84 -19.65 4.55
CA GLY A 242 -4.82 -19.26 5.55
C GLY A 242 -4.88 -17.75 5.57
N ALA A 243 -6.07 -17.19 5.66
CA ALA A 243 -6.39 -15.78 5.71
C ALA A 243 -5.28 -14.98 6.41
N ALA A 244 -4.58 -14.10 5.66
CA ALA A 244 -3.59 -13.23 6.22
C ALA A 244 -4.27 -12.41 7.32
N SER A 245 -3.90 -12.67 8.59
CA SER A 245 -4.38 -11.86 9.70
C SER A 245 -3.89 -10.45 9.46
N LEU A 246 -4.82 -9.50 9.44
CA LEU A 246 -4.51 -8.08 9.39
C LEU A 246 -3.55 -7.75 10.53
N PRO A 247 -2.51 -6.95 10.31
CA PRO A 247 -1.72 -6.43 11.40
C PRO A 247 -2.68 -5.65 12.32
N ALA A 248 -2.89 -6.14 13.55
CA ALA A 248 -3.65 -5.39 14.53
C ALA A 248 -2.95 -4.03 14.70
N LYS A 249 -3.63 -2.93 14.37
CA LYS A 249 -3.15 -1.60 14.74
C LYS A 249 -2.97 -1.62 16.25
N ALA A 250 -1.72 -1.57 16.73
CA ALA A 250 -1.44 -1.54 18.15
C ALA A 250 -1.96 -0.21 18.72
N TYR A 251 -3.15 -0.23 19.31
CA TYR A 251 -3.74 0.90 19.97
C TYR A 251 -3.07 1.14 21.33
N ALA A 252 -2.55 2.32 21.53
CA ALA A 252 -2.03 2.73 22.84
C ALA A 252 -3.20 3.17 23.77
N PRO A 253 -3.16 2.84 25.08
CA PRO A 253 -4.30 2.99 25.99
C PRO A 253 -4.64 4.43 26.46
N SER A 254 -3.90 5.46 26.06
CA SER A 254 -4.19 6.85 26.47
C SER A 254 -3.97 7.80 25.31
N GLY A 255 -5.07 8.37 24.80
CA GLY A 255 -5.08 9.25 23.63
C GLY A 255 -5.49 8.54 22.34
N GLU A 256 -6.41 7.61 22.42
CA GLU A 256 -6.85 6.78 21.31
C GLU A 256 -7.56 7.60 20.23
N TRP A 257 -7.09 7.52 18.98
CA TRP A 257 -7.79 8.13 17.85
C TRP A 257 -9.12 7.43 17.61
N ARG A 258 -10.23 8.15 17.69
CA ARG A 258 -11.55 7.65 17.32
C ARG A 258 -11.84 8.08 15.88
N PRO A 259 -11.97 7.13 14.93
CA PRO A 259 -12.27 7.46 13.54
C PRO A 259 -13.58 8.25 13.42
N PRO A 260 -13.59 9.47 12.84
CA PRO A 260 -14.82 10.19 12.54
C PRO A 260 -15.55 9.51 11.37
N ILE A 261 -16.90 9.68 11.37
CA ILE A 261 -17.76 9.27 10.26
C ILE A 261 -18.29 10.56 9.63
N LEU A 262 -17.87 10.84 8.40
CA LEU A 262 -18.17 12.06 7.68
C LEU A 262 -19.06 11.77 6.47
N LYS A 263 -19.97 12.68 6.16
CA LYS A 263 -20.84 12.57 4.99
C LYS A 263 -20.36 13.50 3.90
N THR A 264 -20.30 13.00 2.67
CA THR A 264 -19.87 13.79 1.52
C THR A 264 -20.78 13.61 0.30
N VAL A 265 -20.83 14.63 -0.52
CA VAL A 265 -21.26 14.55 -1.92
C VAL A 265 -20.08 15.01 -2.75
N ALA A 266 -19.17 14.07 -3.00
CA ALA A 266 -17.86 14.38 -3.59
C ALA A 266 -17.97 15.09 -4.96
N ALA A 267 -18.97 14.74 -5.76
CA ALA A 267 -19.24 15.40 -7.05
C ALA A 267 -19.56 16.89 -6.91
N GLU A 268 -20.16 17.30 -5.79
CA GLU A 268 -20.51 18.69 -5.48
C GLU A 268 -19.51 19.34 -4.51
N ARG A 269 -18.45 18.62 -4.13
CA ARG A 269 -17.45 19.04 -3.14
C ARG A 269 -18.02 19.37 -1.75
N ARG A 270 -19.24 18.90 -1.42
CA ARG A 270 -19.84 19.05 -0.09
C ARG A 270 -19.24 18.05 0.88
N GLY A 271 -18.88 18.48 2.09
CA GLY A 271 -18.31 17.65 3.15
C GLY A 271 -16.84 17.25 2.91
N VAL A 272 -16.20 17.74 1.83
CA VAL A 272 -14.82 17.38 1.47
C VAL A 272 -13.81 18.11 2.36
N LEU A 273 -14.09 19.37 2.71
CA LEU A 273 -13.25 20.16 3.60
C LEU A 273 -13.11 19.48 4.96
N GLU A 274 -14.22 18.98 5.50
CA GLU A 274 -14.26 18.27 6.79
C GLU A 274 -13.44 16.98 6.76
N VAL A 275 -13.36 16.31 5.60
CA VAL A 275 -12.50 15.12 5.43
C VAL A 275 -11.02 15.53 5.47
N VAL A 276 -10.64 16.62 4.79
CA VAL A 276 -9.28 17.14 4.82
C VAL A 276 -8.89 17.58 6.23
N ASP A 277 -9.79 18.25 6.96
CA ASP A 277 -9.56 18.65 8.36
C ASP A 277 -9.37 17.42 9.28
N ALA A 278 -10.15 16.35 9.06
CA ALA A 278 -10.01 15.10 9.80
C ALA A 278 -8.68 14.39 9.49
N LEU A 279 -8.24 14.42 8.25
CA LEU A 279 -6.91 13.88 7.86
C LEU A 279 -5.77 14.67 8.50
N ASP A 280 -5.84 16.00 8.50
CA ASP A 280 -4.86 16.85 9.17
C ASP A 280 -4.85 16.63 10.69
N ALA A 281 -6.04 16.47 11.30
CA ALA A 281 -6.15 16.16 12.72
C ALA A 281 -5.54 14.79 13.05
N HIS A 282 -5.80 13.76 12.22
CA HIS A 282 -5.22 12.44 12.40
C HIS A 282 -3.68 12.46 12.21
N TRP A 283 -3.20 13.17 11.19
CA TRP A 283 -1.77 13.33 10.95
C TRP A 283 -1.05 13.99 12.12
N ARG A 284 -1.65 15.04 12.67
CA ARG A 284 -1.14 15.71 13.89
C ARG A 284 -1.14 14.75 15.07
N HIS A 285 -2.24 14.03 15.30
CA HIS A 285 -2.34 13.04 16.38
C HIS A 285 -1.25 11.97 16.28
N LEU A 286 -0.96 11.44 15.08
CA LEU A 286 0.10 10.45 14.87
C LEU A 286 1.49 10.98 15.26
N ARG A 287 1.74 12.25 14.96
CA ARG A 287 3.03 12.90 15.26
C ARG A 287 3.18 13.23 16.76
N GLU A 288 2.16 13.80 17.35
CA GLU A 288 2.16 14.20 18.77
C GLU A 288 2.18 13.00 19.73
N SER A 289 1.49 11.92 19.37
CA SER A 289 1.49 10.66 20.16
C SER A 289 2.75 9.82 19.98
N GLY A 290 3.65 10.17 19.06
CA GLY A 290 4.80 9.35 18.68
C GLY A 290 4.43 8.05 17.95
N THR A 291 3.16 7.84 17.67
CA THR A 291 2.66 6.64 16.96
C THR A 291 3.22 6.53 15.56
N ILE A 292 3.53 7.67 14.91
CA ILE A 292 4.12 7.70 13.56
C ILE A 292 5.43 6.92 13.50
N THR A 293 6.36 7.16 14.43
CA THR A 293 7.68 6.49 14.44
C THR A 293 7.56 4.97 14.58
N ARG A 294 6.61 4.50 15.41
CA ARG A 294 6.35 3.07 15.56
C ARG A 294 5.76 2.48 14.27
N ARG A 295 4.75 3.13 13.68
CA ARG A 295 4.14 2.68 12.41
C ARG A 295 5.14 2.66 11.26
N GLU A 296 6.02 3.66 11.18
CA GLU A 296 7.09 3.68 10.18
C GLU A 296 8.07 2.54 10.37
N ARG A 297 8.46 2.26 11.60
CA ARG A 297 9.34 1.12 11.91
C ARG A 297 8.70 -0.21 11.50
N GLU A 298 7.45 -0.45 11.91
CA GLU A 298 6.69 -1.66 11.54
C GLU A 298 6.57 -1.81 10.01
N ARG A 299 6.29 -0.70 9.31
CA ARG A 299 6.24 -0.67 7.85
C ARG A 299 7.58 -1.03 7.21
N VAL A 300 8.67 -0.44 7.69
CA VAL A 300 10.02 -0.73 7.18
C VAL A 300 10.41 -2.19 7.46
N GLU A 301 10.09 -2.72 8.63
CA GLU A 301 10.35 -4.12 8.97
C GLU A 301 9.60 -5.08 8.05
N ASP A 302 8.31 -4.83 7.79
CA ASP A 302 7.50 -5.63 6.86
C ASP A 302 8.02 -5.55 5.43
N GLU A 303 8.41 -4.37 4.99
CA GLU A 303 8.97 -4.17 3.66
C GLU A 303 10.31 -4.87 3.47
N VAL A 304 11.23 -4.71 4.42
CA VAL A 304 12.53 -5.40 4.40
C VAL A 304 12.31 -6.91 4.34
N ARG A 305 11.35 -7.44 5.09
CA ARG A 305 11.01 -8.88 5.07
C ARG A 305 10.49 -9.32 3.69
N GLN A 306 9.60 -8.53 3.07
CA GLN A 306 9.07 -8.82 1.75
C GLN A 306 10.16 -8.77 0.66
N LEU A 307 10.99 -7.72 0.67
CA LEU A 307 12.12 -7.57 -0.24
C LEU A 307 13.13 -8.69 -0.07
N LEU A 308 13.45 -9.07 1.16
CA LEU A 308 14.33 -10.19 1.47
C LEU A 308 13.79 -11.49 0.86
N GLY A 309 12.52 -11.81 1.11
CA GLY A 309 11.89 -13.01 0.57
C GLY A 309 11.96 -13.07 -0.96
N ARG A 310 11.58 -11.97 -1.65
CA ARG A 310 11.65 -11.88 -3.11
C ARG A 310 13.08 -12.00 -3.64
N THR A 311 14.01 -11.28 -3.02
CA THR A 311 15.42 -11.28 -3.43
C THR A 311 16.05 -12.65 -3.27
N LEU A 312 15.76 -13.34 -2.15
CA LEU A 312 16.25 -14.70 -1.91
C LEU A 312 15.66 -15.67 -2.93
N VAL A 313 14.35 -15.65 -3.18
CA VAL A 313 13.72 -16.50 -4.19
C VAL A 313 14.36 -16.28 -5.56
N LYS A 314 14.48 -15.02 -6.00
CA LYS A 314 15.11 -14.68 -7.28
C LYS A 314 16.54 -15.21 -7.37
N ARG A 315 17.37 -14.94 -6.36
CA ARG A 315 18.76 -15.41 -6.29
C ARG A 315 18.88 -16.92 -6.26
N CYS A 316 18.02 -17.61 -5.49
CA CYS A 316 18.03 -19.07 -5.45
C CYS A 316 17.64 -19.68 -6.80
N VAL A 317 16.64 -19.14 -7.49
CA VAL A 317 16.24 -19.60 -8.83
C VAL A 317 17.36 -19.33 -9.85
N GLU A 318 17.94 -18.15 -9.84
CA GLU A 318 19.05 -17.79 -10.75
C GLU A 318 20.30 -18.65 -10.50
N ALA A 319 20.70 -18.88 -9.26
CA ALA A 319 21.86 -19.68 -8.88
C ALA A 319 21.71 -21.15 -9.31
N ASN A 320 20.49 -21.68 -9.24
CA ASN A 320 20.20 -23.07 -9.62
C ASN A 320 20.06 -23.26 -11.15
N GLY A 321 19.79 -22.18 -11.88
CA GLY A 321 19.50 -22.22 -13.32
C GLY A 321 18.11 -22.81 -13.63
N ALA A 322 17.55 -22.40 -14.78
CA ALA A 322 16.20 -22.76 -15.18
C ALA A 322 15.97 -24.27 -15.31
N ASN A 323 16.99 -25.02 -15.79
CA ASN A 323 16.88 -26.45 -15.99
C ASN A 323 16.79 -27.23 -14.66
N HIS A 324 17.58 -26.84 -13.64
CA HIS A 324 17.53 -27.51 -12.34
C HIS A 324 16.22 -27.21 -11.62
N TYR A 325 15.75 -25.94 -11.67
CA TYR A 325 14.46 -25.56 -11.14
C TYR A 325 13.32 -26.38 -11.78
N ALA A 326 13.31 -26.49 -13.12
CA ALA A 326 12.32 -27.26 -13.85
C ALA A 326 12.34 -28.75 -13.45
N ALA A 327 13.54 -29.36 -13.33
CA ALA A 327 13.69 -30.76 -12.92
C ALA A 327 13.15 -31.02 -11.51
N LEU A 328 13.33 -30.09 -10.57
CA LEU A 328 12.73 -30.19 -9.24
C LEU A 328 11.19 -30.09 -9.27
N ILE A 329 10.65 -29.20 -10.10
CA ILE A 329 9.19 -29.10 -10.29
C ILE A 329 8.62 -30.40 -10.90
N ASP A 330 9.32 -30.97 -11.89
CA ASP A 330 8.93 -32.26 -12.50
C ASP A 330 8.96 -33.40 -11.48
N ALA A 331 10.00 -33.47 -10.62
CA ALA A 331 10.10 -34.45 -9.56
C ALA A 331 8.96 -34.31 -8.51
N VAL A 332 8.58 -33.09 -8.17
CA VAL A 332 7.44 -32.82 -7.28
C VAL A 332 6.13 -33.24 -7.96
N THR A 333 5.96 -32.92 -9.24
CA THR A 333 4.77 -33.28 -10.02
C THR A 333 4.64 -34.79 -10.15
N ALA A 334 5.75 -35.48 -10.36
CA ALA A 334 5.83 -36.96 -10.40
C ALA A 334 5.74 -37.62 -9.01
N ARG A 335 5.67 -36.82 -7.92
CA ARG A 335 5.61 -37.29 -6.53
C ARG A 335 6.83 -38.10 -6.08
N THR A 336 7.96 -37.95 -6.73
CA THR A 336 9.25 -38.56 -6.34
C THR A 336 9.99 -37.70 -5.32
N LEU A 337 9.65 -36.41 -5.24
CA LEU A 337 10.15 -35.44 -4.26
C LEU A 337 8.97 -34.67 -3.67
N ASN A 338 9.00 -34.37 -2.38
CA ASN A 338 7.97 -33.50 -1.79
C ASN A 338 8.36 -32.01 -1.95
N PRO A 339 7.38 -31.07 -1.92
CA PRO A 339 7.67 -29.63 -2.12
C PRO A 339 8.70 -29.04 -1.15
N ARG A 340 8.75 -29.50 0.11
CA ARG A 340 9.72 -29.04 1.10
C ARG A 340 11.14 -29.48 0.74
N GLY A 341 11.33 -30.73 0.33
CA GLY A 341 12.62 -31.22 -0.13
C GLY A 341 13.11 -30.50 -1.39
N ALA A 342 12.21 -30.10 -2.30
CA ALA A 342 12.57 -29.26 -3.44
C ALA A 342 13.06 -27.88 -3.01
N VAL A 343 12.41 -27.26 -2.01
CA VAL A 343 12.86 -25.95 -1.47
C VAL A 343 14.20 -26.08 -0.77
N GLU A 344 14.43 -27.12 0.02
CA GLU A 344 15.72 -27.39 0.67
C GLU A 344 16.83 -27.56 -0.37
N ALA A 345 16.61 -28.34 -1.42
CA ALA A 345 17.58 -28.51 -2.51
C ALA A 345 17.93 -27.19 -3.22
N LEU A 346 16.92 -26.30 -3.44
CA LEU A 346 17.14 -24.98 -4.02
C LEU A 346 17.99 -24.08 -3.10
N ILE A 347 17.73 -24.13 -1.79
CA ILE A 347 18.44 -23.32 -0.80
C ILE A 347 19.88 -23.82 -0.66
N ASP A 348 20.10 -25.13 -0.54
CA ASP A 348 21.43 -25.73 -0.39
C ASP A 348 22.35 -25.40 -1.57
N ALA A 349 21.82 -25.47 -2.78
CA ALA A 349 22.57 -25.08 -3.97
C ALA A 349 22.89 -23.56 -3.99
N CYS A 350 21.97 -22.71 -3.54
CA CYS A 350 22.19 -21.27 -3.44
C CYS A 350 23.28 -20.93 -2.40
N VAL A 351 23.26 -21.57 -1.24
CA VAL A 351 24.23 -21.36 -0.15
C VAL A 351 25.58 -21.98 -0.48
N GLY A 352 25.61 -23.14 -1.15
CA GLY A 352 26.83 -23.82 -1.59
C GLY A 352 27.66 -23.01 -2.58
N VAL A 353 27.00 -22.31 -3.52
CA VAL A 353 27.68 -21.40 -4.48
C VAL A 353 28.35 -20.23 -3.75
N SER A 354 27.75 -19.71 -2.69
CA SER A 354 28.31 -18.61 -1.89
C SER A 354 29.57 -19.01 -1.12
N ARG A 355 29.69 -20.27 -0.72
CA ARG A 355 30.91 -20.79 -0.03
C ARG A 355 32.06 -21.07 -0.97
N GLY A 356 31.78 -21.47 -2.20
CA GLY A 356 32.79 -21.69 -3.24
C GLY A 356 33.50 -20.40 -3.68
N ALA A 357 32.74 -19.31 -3.84
CA ALA A 357 33.27 -18.01 -4.27
C ALA A 357 34.19 -17.34 -3.23
N GLN A 358 34.07 -17.68 -1.96
CA GLN A 358 34.93 -17.11 -0.90
C GLN A 358 36.28 -17.84 -0.78
N HIS A 359 36.40 -19.06 -1.30
CA HIS A 359 37.67 -19.83 -1.27
C HIS A 359 38.59 -19.54 -2.46
N GLU A 360 38.08 -19.00 -3.57
CA GLU A 360 38.88 -18.64 -4.74
C GLU A 360 39.58 -17.26 -4.64
N VAL A 361 39.21 -16.42 -3.68
CA VAL A 361 39.82 -15.08 -3.48
C VAL A 361 40.93 -15.10 -2.41
N ALA A 362 41.16 -16.24 -1.75
CA ALA A 362 42.16 -16.39 -0.67
C ALA A 362 43.30 -17.36 -1.05
N GLY A 363 43.49 -17.66 -2.35
CA GLY A 363 44.59 -18.48 -2.86
C GLY A 363 45.61 -17.64 -3.62
#